data_a0c3f99e473a9512d768bc591219caab
#
_entry.id   a0c3f99e473a9512d768bc591219caab
#
_cell.length_a   1.000
_cell.length_b   1.000
_cell.length_c   1.000
_cell.angle_alpha   90.00
_cell.angle_beta   90.00
_cell.angle_gamma   90.00
#
_symmetry.space_group_name_H-M   'P 1'
#
loop_
_entity.id
_entity.type
_entity.pdbx_description
1 polymer ?
#
loop_
_entity_poly.entity_id
_entity_poly.type
_entity_poly.pdbx_seq_one_letter_code
_entity_poly.pdbx_strand_id
1 'polypeptide(L)'
;MTKKGWRIMPAIITTAILGFSGILIETSMNVTFPLLMKEFGVNPAVIQWVTTGNLLAVAVTVPLSAFMIKNLSERQIFTLANVLFLSGVLIDSFAPNLAILLVGRVLQGVGTGLALPLLFHIILTQIPMERRGLMMGVAAMVTLLAPAVGPTYGGVISGMLGWKMIFMLLAPILIISTFIGLASIPKRQVRINDKLNFPAFISLGIGLATLLLAIEKMSIFYLLVAIVSFVIFYYLNKQLEFLNLNVFKDKDFSILLYGVLAFQMIPLALSFLLPNLLQLVLHQTSTKAGLFMFPGAIAVVFLSPFAGYLLDKIGAFKPIMIGISLSLIGLIGTAIFIPAKSVVVLLAFDILTKIGMGIGASNMVTTALTKLKPEQSADGNSILNTLQQFAGAFATAVASQIFTIGQVAIPKNGAIIGSQFAVLFVIVVVILAIVGLTYLRKRQAI
;
A
#
# COMPACT_ATOMS: atom_id res chain seq x y z
N MET A 1 -10.85 -24.38 -23.09
CA MET A 1 -9.77 -25.38 -23.18
C MET A 1 -8.76 -25.07 -22.13
N THR A 2 -8.62 -25.87 -21.07
CA THR A 2 -7.56 -25.73 -20.07
C THR A 2 -6.21 -25.99 -20.73
N LYS A 3 -5.31 -25.00 -20.74
CA LYS A 3 -3.94 -25.19 -21.26
C LYS A 3 -3.29 -26.33 -20.48
N LYS A 4 -2.75 -27.34 -21.21
CA LYS A 4 -2.12 -28.55 -20.63
C LYS A 4 -1.20 -28.19 -19.46
N GLY A 5 -1.47 -28.77 -18.28
CA GLY A 5 -0.62 -28.68 -17.08
C GLY A 5 -1.00 -27.63 -16.03
N TRP A 6 -2.01 -26.77 -16.29
CA TRP A 6 -2.46 -25.80 -15.29
C TRP A 6 -3.52 -26.38 -14.34
N ARG A 7 -3.30 -26.21 -13.04
CA ARG A 7 -4.33 -26.27 -12.01
C ARG A 7 -4.67 -24.85 -11.59
N ILE A 8 -5.60 -24.21 -12.35
CA ILE A 8 -5.80 -22.75 -12.33
C ILE A 8 -6.23 -22.26 -10.95
N MET A 9 -7.23 -22.89 -10.32
CA MET A 9 -7.74 -22.42 -9.01
C MET A 9 -6.69 -22.49 -7.89
N PRO A 10 -5.95 -23.61 -7.69
CA PRO A 10 -4.88 -23.65 -6.73
C PRO A 10 -3.76 -22.63 -7.03
N ALA A 11 -3.42 -22.39 -8.30
CA ALA A 11 -2.43 -21.38 -8.68
C ALA A 11 -2.88 -19.96 -8.26
N ILE A 12 -4.15 -19.61 -8.50
CA ILE A 12 -4.74 -18.33 -8.10
C ILE A 12 -4.74 -18.21 -6.57
N ILE A 13 -5.23 -19.24 -5.86
CA ILE A 13 -5.34 -19.24 -4.40
C ILE A 13 -3.95 -19.06 -3.75
N THR A 14 -2.93 -19.80 -4.21
CA THR A 14 -1.59 -19.73 -3.63
C THR A 14 -0.90 -18.39 -3.90
N THR A 15 -1.11 -17.81 -5.09
CA THR A 15 -0.60 -16.47 -5.39
C THR A 15 -1.35 -15.40 -4.60
N ALA A 16 -2.67 -15.57 -4.39
CA ALA A 16 -3.49 -14.70 -3.56
C ALA A 16 -3.07 -14.78 -2.07
N ILE A 17 -2.77 -15.96 -1.53
CA ILE A 17 -2.26 -16.14 -0.17
C ILE A 17 -0.95 -15.36 0.02
N LEU A 18 -0.03 -15.41 -0.95
CA LEU A 18 1.21 -14.65 -0.88
C LEU A 18 0.96 -13.15 -0.85
N GLY A 19 0.15 -12.62 -1.77
CA GLY A 19 -0.22 -11.20 -1.81
C GLY A 19 -0.98 -10.74 -0.56
N PHE A 20 -1.92 -11.56 -0.08
CA PHE A 20 -2.65 -11.32 1.16
C PHE A 20 -1.72 -11.22 2.37
N SER A 21 -0.81 -12.20 2.52
CA SER A 21 0.14 -12.23 3.63
C SER A 21 1.07 -11.02 3.62
N GLY A 22 1.47 -10.55 2.43
CA GLY A 22 2.29 -9.35 2.28
C GLY A 22 1.62 -8.11 2.85
N ILE A 23 0.40 -7.84 2.43
CA ILE A 23 -0.39 -6.68 2.88
C ILE A 23 -0.81 -6.85 4.35
N LEU A 24 -1.15 -8.07 4.77
CA LEU A 24 -1.51 -8.38 6.16
C LEU A 24 -0.36 -8.03 7.11
N ILE A 25 0.85 -8.53 6.84
CA ILE A 25 2.03 -8.26 7.68
C ILE A 25 2.38 -6.77 7.64
N GLU A 26 2.32 -6.14 6.45
CA GLU A 26 2.60 -4.71 6.30
C GLU A 26 1.77 -3.87 7.27
N THR A 27 0.46 -4.08 7.29
CA THR A 27 -0.45 -3.30 8.13
C THR A 27 -0.46 -3.75 9.60
N SER A 28 -0.14 -5.02 9.88
CA SER A 28 0.03 -5.55 11.23
C SER A 28 1.16 -4.88 11.99
N MET A 29 2.27 -4.57 11.31
CA MET A 29 3.45 -4.00 11.95
C MET A 29 3.20 -2.60 12.53
N ASN A 30 2.30 -1.81 11.96
CA ASN A 30 2.01 -0.45 12.43
C ASN A 30 1.51 -0.43 13.89
N VAL A 31 0.76 -1.45 14.31
CA VAL A 31 0.26 -1.57 15.69
C VAL A 31 1.37 -1.97 16.67
N THR A 32 2.44 -2.58 16.19
CA THR A 32 3.58 -3.03 17.01
C THR A 32 4.62 -1.94 17.25
N PHE A 33 4.54 -0.78 16.60
CA PHE A 33 5.56 0.25 16.65
C PHE A 33 5.92 0.70 18.07
N PRO A 34 4.97 0.97 19.00
CA PRO A 34 5.34 1.33 20.37
C PRO A 34 6.17 0.26 21.09
N LEU A 35 5.86 -1.02 20.83
CA LEU A 35 6.61 -2.14 21.37
C LEU A 35 8.03 -2.19 20.78
N LEU A 36 8.15 -2.08 19.46
CA LEU A 36 9.43 -2.10 18.75
C LEU A 36 10.30 -0.89 19.08
N MET A 37 9.70 0.30 19.25
CA MET A 37 10.42 1.50 19.69
C MET A 37 11.07 1.29 21.05
N LYS A 38 10.34 0.66 21.98
CA LYS A 38 10.86 0.33 23.30
C LYS A 38 11.96 -0.73 23.24
N GLU A 39 11.78 -1.78 22.45
CA GLU A 39 12.72 -2.91 22.33
C GLU A 39 14.03 -2.48 21.65
N PHE A 40 13.96 -1.68 20.58
CA PHE A 40 15.13 -1.27 19.82
C PHE A 40 15.69 0.10 20.23
N GLY A 41 15.05 0.82 21.15
CA GLY A 41 15.52 2.12 21.63
C GLY A 41 15.49 3.23 20.57
N VAL A 42 14.50 3.21 19.67
CA VAL A 42 14.39 4.14 18.54
C VAL A 42 13.12 4.99 18.62
N ASN A 43 13.14 6.13 17.91
CA ASN A 43 12.02 7.06 17.84
C ASN A 43 11.02 6.69 16.72
N PRO A 44 9.82 7.32 16.67
CA PRO A 44 8.82 7.04 15.65
C PRO A 44 9.29 7.24 14.21
N ALA A 45 10.14 8.24 13.94
CA ALA A 45 10.66 8.52 12.60
C ALA A 45 11.57 7.39 12.08
N VAL A 46 12.25 6.68 12.97
CA VAL A 46 13.10 5.53 12.62
C VAL A 46 12.28 4.25 12.50
N ILE A 47 11.40 3.96 13.46
CA ILE A 47 10.67 2.68 13.45
C ILE A 47 9.70 2.57 12.28
N GLN A 48 9.19 3.66 11.75
CA GLN A 48 8.30 3.67 10.59
C GLN A 48 8.92 3.00 9.35
N TRP A 49 10.27 2.91 9.26
CA TRP A 49 10.95 2.21 8.18
C TRP A 49 10.59 0.71 8.09
N VAL A 50 10.12 0.12 9.16
CA VAL A 50 9.58 -1.26 9.16
C VAL A 50 8.40 -1.38 8.17
N THR A 51 7.57 -0.37 8.01
CA THR A 51 6.50 -0.33 7.01
C THR A 51 6.91 0.40 5.75
N THR A 52 7.51 1.58 5.87
CA THR A 52 7.92 2.42 4.73
C THR A 52 8.96 1.72 3.84
N GLY A 53 9.93 1.01 4.44
CA GLY A 53 10.94 0.25 3.70
C GLY A 53 10.31 -0.91 2.89
N ASN A 54 9.31 -1.57 3.46
CA ASN A 54 8.54 -2.59 2.76
C ASN A 54 7.73 -1.99 1.59
N LEU A 55 6.96 -0.93 1.83
CA LEU A 55 6.20 -0.21 0.80
C LEU A 55 7.09 0.33 -0.32
N LEU A 56 8.26 0.86 0.03
CA LEU A 56 9.27 1.30 -0.95
C LEU A 56 9.74 0.13 -1.82
N ALA A 57 10.05 -1.02 -1.20
CA ALA A 57 10.45 -2.21 -1.94
C ALA A 57 9.34 -2.70 -2.88
N VAL A 58 8.07 -2.66 -2.45
CA VAL A 58 6.91 -2.93 -3.31
C VAL A 58 6.86 -1.93 -4.46
N ALA A 59 6.94 -0.62 -4.18
CA ALA A 59 6.83 0.45 -5.17
C ALA A 59 7.90 0.34 -6.28
N VAL A 60 9.14 -0.01 -5.90
CA VAL A 60 10.24 -0.20 -6.85
C VAL A 60 10.08 -1.51 -7.64
N THR A 61 9.52 -2.56 -7.02
CA THR A 61 9.39 -3.89 -7.64
C THR A 61 8.21 -3.99 -8.61
N VAL A 62 7.12 -3.25 -8.40
CA VAL A 62 5.93 -3.31 -9.27
C VAL A 62 6.26 -3.01 -10.74
N PRO A 63 7.00 -1.97 -11.12
CA PRO A 63 7.43 -1.76 -12.51
C PRO A 63 8.29 -2.90 -13.05
N LEU A 64 9.20 -3.44 -12.22
CA LEU A 64 10.03 -4.57 -12.59
C LEU A 64 9.20 -5.83 -12.86
N SER A 65 8.11 -6.04 -12.13
CA SER A 65 7.21 -7.18 -12.33
C SER A 65 6.57 -7.17 -13.73
N ALA A 66 6.25 -6.01 -14.29
CA ALA A 66 5.72 -5.88 -15.63
C ALA A 66 6.72 -6.37 -16.70
N PHE A 67 8.00 -6.03 -16.54
CA PHE A 67 9.08 -6.57 -17.36
C PHE A 67 9.22 -8.10 -17.18
N MET A 68 9.21 -8.57 -15.93
CA MET A 68 9.38 -9.99 -15.63
C MET A 68 8.24 -10.85 -16.20
N ILE A 69 7.00 -10.38 -16.17
CA ILE A 69 5.83 -11.07 -16.75
C ILE A 69 5.97 -11.27 -18.26
N LYS A 70 6.63 -10.37 -18.98
CA LYS A 70 6.89 -10.51 -20.42
C LYS A 70 8.03 -11.49 -20.72
N ASN A 71 9.01 -11.61 -19.82
CA ASN A 71 10.28 -12.27 -20.08
C ASN A 71 10.53 -13.55 -19.27
N LEU A 72 9.76 -13.82 -18.22
CA LEU A 72 9.87 -15.00 -17.37
C LEU A 72 8.57 -15.80 -17.35
N SER A 73 8.65 -17.07 -17.04
CA SER A 73 7.47 -17.90 -16.84
C SER A 73 6.78 -17.55 -15.50
N GLU A 74 5.47 -17.70 -15.44
CA GLU A 74 4.66 -17.48 -14.24
C GLU A 74 5.20 -18.29 -13.05
N ARG A 75 5.72 -19.50 -13.31
CA ARG A 75 6.33 -20.34 -12.28
C ARG A 75 7.64 -19.76 -11.73
N GLN A 76 8.48 -19.18 -12.58
CA GLN A 76 9.73 -18.56 -12.13
C GLN A 76 9.45 -17.34 -11.27
N ILE A 77 8.49 -16.47 -11.68
CA ILE A 77 8.08 -15.29 -10.91
C ILE A 77 7.47 -15.73 -9.58
N PHE A 78 6.57 -16.72 -9.59
CA PHE A 78 5.97 -17.28 -8.38
C PHE A 78 7.02 -17.83 -7.40
N THR A 79 7.99 -18.60 -7.92
CA THR A 79 9.07 -19.17 -7.11
C THR A 79 9.93 -18.06 -6.48
N LEU A 80 10.35 -17.09 -7.28
CA LEU A 80 11.16 -15.96 -6.80
C LEU A 80 10.42 -15.15 -5.73
N ALA A 81 9.15 -14.82 -5.99
CA ALA A 81 8.31 -14.08 -5.05
C ALA A 81 8.17 -14.83 -3.70
N ASN A 82 7.89 -16.14 -3.74
CA ASN A 82 7.76 -16.94 -2.51
C ASN A 82 9.08 -17.10 -1.78
N VAL A 83 10.20 -17.36 -2.49
CA VAL A 83 11.52 -17.51 -1.86
C VAL A 83 11.91 -16.22 -1.15
N LEU A 84 11.78 -15.07 -1.81
CA LEU A 84 12.11 -13.77 -1.21
C LEU A 84 11.19 -13.45 -0.02
N PHE A 85 9.88 -13.64 -0.19
CA PHE A 85 8.92 -13.35 0.86
C PHE A 85 9.13 -14.26 2.09
N LEU A 86 9.23 -15.56 1.88
CA LEU A 86 9.43 -16.54 2.95
C LEU A 86 10.79 -16.34 3.66
N SER A 87 11.84 -16.04 2.91
CA SER A 87 13.15 -15.69 3.51
C SER A 87 13.03 -14.45 4.40
N GLY A 88 12.29 -13.42 3.95
CA GLY A 88 12.02 -12.24 4.76
C GLY A 88 11.20 -12.56 6.01
N VAL A 89 10.17 -13.39 5.91
CA VAL A 89 9.36 -13.85 7.04
C VAL A 89 10.22 -14.60 8.07
N LEU A 90 11.09 -15.49 7.63
CA LEU A 90 12.00 -16.23 8.52
C LEU A 90 13.03 -15.30 9.18
N ILE A 91 13.63 -14.38 8.42
CA ILE A 91 14.56 -13.39 8.97
C ILE A 91 13.88 -12.55 10.06
N ASP A 92 12.67 -12.08 9.82
CA ASP A 92 11.92 -11.23 10.76
C ASP A 92 11.46 -11.99 11.99
N SER A 93 11.13 -13.29 11.85
CA SER A 93 10.77 -14.16 12.98
C SER A 93 11.91 -14.28 14.01
N PHE A 94 13.16 -14.17 13.57
CA PHE A 94 14.35 -14.31 14.42
C PHE A 94 15.18 -13.02 14.52
N ALA A 95 14.68 -11.88 14.03
CA ALA A 95 15.43 -10.63 14.00
C ALA A 95 15.89 -10.19 15.43
N PRO A 96 17.21 -10.05 15.65
CA PRO A 96 17.75 -9.61 16.95
C PRO A 96 17.82 -8.09 17.09
N ASN A 97 17.72 -7.36 15.98
CA ASN A 97 17.83 -5.90 15.93
C ASN A 97 17.04 -5.33 14.74
N LEU A 98 16.86 -3.99 14.74
CA LEU A 98 16.10 -3.29 13.72
C LEU A 98 16.71 -3.46 12.31
N ALA A 99 18.03 -3.47 12.16
CA ALA A 99 18.66 -3.58 10.85
C ALA A 99 18.31 -4.93 10.16
N ILE A 100 18.36 -6.03 10.90
CA ILE A 100 17.97 -7.36 10.39
C ILE A 100 16.47 -7.40 10.07
N LEU A 101 15.63 -6.81 10.93
CA LEU A 101 14.19 -6.67 10.66
C LEU A 101 13.96 -5.91 9.35
N LEU A 102 14.65 -4.79 9.12
CA LEU A 102 14.50 -4.02 7.87
C LEU A 102 14.92 -4.81 6.63
N VAL A 103 15.97 -5.65 6.71
CA VAL A 103 16.35 -6.55 5.61
C VAL A 103 15.22 -7.52 5.27
N GLY A 104 14.63 -8.17 6.28
CA GLY A 104 13.49 -9.07 6.07
C GLY A 104 12.30 -8.33 5.47
N ARG A 105 12.01 -7.12 5.94
CA ARG A 105 10.91 -6.28 5.42
C ARG A 105 11.11 -5.90 3.94
N VAL A 106 12.33 -5.60 3.51
CA VAL A 106 12.64 -5.33 2.10
C VAL A 106 12.41 -6.58 1.26
N LEU A 107 12.89 -7.75 1.70
CA LEU A 107 12.67 -9.02 0.99
C LEU A 107 11.18 -9.36 0.86
N GLN A 108 10.39 -9.15 1.92
CA GLN A 108 8.93 -9.30 1.87
C GLN A 108 8.29 -8.32 0.87
N GLY A 109 8.72 -7.06 0.86
CA GLY A 109 8.24 -6.06 -0.08
C GLY A 109 8.50 -6.44 -1.53
N VAL A 110 9.69 -6.93 -1.86
CA VAL A 110 10.00 -7.44 -3.21
C VAL A 110 9.09 -8.62 -3.56
N GLY A 111 8.92 -9.59 -2.65
CA GLY A 111 8.03 -10.73 -2.86
C GLY A 111 6.58 -10.31 -3.12
N THR A 112 6.04 -9.37 -2.33
CA THR A 112 4.69 -8.83 -2.49
C THR A 112 4.53 -8.07 -3.81
N GLY A 113 5.52 -7.24 -4.18
CA GLY A 113 5.54 -6.48 -5.42
C GLY A 113 5.55 -7.34 -6.68
N LEU A 114 6.01 -8.59 -6.59
CA LEU A 114 5.91 -9.59 -7.66
C LEU A 114 4.58 -10.35 -7.62
N ALA A 115 4.06 -10.67 -6.43
CA ALA A 115 2.91 -11.53 -6.24
C ALA A 115 1.60 -10.91 -6.75
N LEU A 116 1.33 -9.65 -6.46
CA LEU A 116 0.07 -9.00 -6.83
C LEU A 116 -0.09 -8.87 -8.35
N PRO A 117 0.88 -8.33 -9.11
CA PRO A 117 0.80 -8.30 -10.56
C PRO A 117 0.70 -9.69 -11.19
N LEU A 118 1.41 -10.69 -10.64
CA LEU A 118 1.33 -12.08 -11.09
C LEU A 118 -0.08 -12.66 -10.89
N LEU A 119 -0.73 -12.39 -9.75
CA LEU A 119 -2.09 -12.82 -9.47
C LEU A 119 -3.07 -12.32 -10.55
N PHE A 120 -3.04 -11.02 -10.84
CA PHE A 120 -3.87 -10.42 -11.87
C PHE A 120 -3.54 -10.96 -13.26
N HIS A 121 -2.26 -11.16 -13.58
CA HIS A 121 -1.82 -11.75 -14.85
C HIS A 121 -2.35 -13.16 -15.04
N ILE A 122 -2.26 -14.05 -14.03
CA ILE A 122 -2.79 -15.42 -14.10
C ILE A 122 -4.30 -15.39 -14.37
N ILE A 123 -5.06 -14.54 -13.68
CA ILE A 123 -6.51 -14.41 -13.88
C ILE A 123 -6.81 -13.97 -15.31
N LEU A 124 -6.16 -12.93 -15.80
CA LEU A 124 -6.40 -12.39 -17.14
C LEU A 124 -6.03 -13.35 -18.27
N THR A 125 -5.02 -14.22 -18.05
CA THR A 125 -4.51 -15.10 -19.12
C THR A 125 -5.06 -16.52 -19.06
N GLN A 126 -5.46 -17.01 -17.87
CA GLN A 126 -5.88 -18.41 -17.70
C GLN A 126 -7.39 -18.57 -17.49
N ILE A 127 -8.12 -17.53 -17.05
CA ILE A 127 -9.56 -17.58 -16.82
C ILE A 127 -10.32 -17.20 -18.10
N PRO A 128 -11.37 -17.96 -18.49
CA PRO A 128 -12.27 -17.59 -19.59
C PRO A 128 -12.90 -16.20 -19.39
N MET A 129 -13.16 -15.49 -20.49
CA MET A 129 -13.58 -14.10 -20.49
C MET A 129 -14.86 -13.85 -19.67
N GLU A 130 -15.79 -14.83 -19.71
CA GLU A 130 -17.10 -14.79 -19.03
C GLU A 130 -16.97 -14.81 -17.50
N ARG A 131 -15.85 -15.34 -16.95
CA ARG A 131 -15.62 -15.49 -15.51
C ARG A 131 -14.50 -14.57 -14.99
N ARG A 132 -13.82 -13.84 -15.87
CA ARG A 132 -12.72 -12.94 -15.46
C ARG A 132 -13.17 -11.89 -14.47
N GLY A 133 -14.32 -11.25 -14.70
CA GLY A 133 -14.86 -10.22 -13.81
C GLY A 133 -15.04 -10.72 -12.38
N LEU A 134 -15.66 -11.91 -12.22
CA LEU A 134 -15.83 -12.53 -10.91
C LEU A 134 -14.48 -12.81 -10.23
N MET A 135 -13.52 -13.39 -10.95
CA MET A 135 -12.22 -13.74 -10.38
C MET A 135 -11.35 -12.51 -10.08
N MET A 136 -11.46 -11.44 -10.88
CA MET A 136 -10.84 -10.15 -10.58
C MET A 136 -11.45 -9.53 -9.32
N GLY A 137 -12.77 -9.66 -9.14
CA GLY A 137 -13.43 -9.25 -7.90
C GLY A 137 -12.91 -10.00 -6.67
N VAL A 138 -12.72 -11.31 -6.78
CA VAL A 138 -12.12 -12.12 -5.69
C VAL A 138 -10.69 -11.69 -5.41
N ALA A 139 -9.88 -11.42 -6.43
CA ALA A 139 -8.52 -10.91 -6.24
C ALA A 139 -8.50 -9.52 -5.58
N ALA A 140 -9.43 -8.63 -5.96
CA ALA A 140 -9.59 -7.33 -5.33
C ALA A 140 -10.00 -7.45 -3.85
N MET A 141 -10.85 -8.43 -3.48
CA MET A 141 -11.19 -8.68 -2.07
C MET A 141 -9.96 -9.04 -1.23
N VAL A 142 -8.99 -9.76 -1.79
CA VAL A 142 -7.73 -10.09 -1.12
C VAL A 142 -6.98 -8.80 -0.72
N THR A 143 -6.89 -7.84 -1.64
CA THR A 143 -6.20 -6.57 -1.41
C THR A 143 -6.95 -5.63 -0.44
N LEU A 144 -8.27 -5.77 -0.33
CA LEU A 144 -9.09 -4.97 0.59
C LEU A 144 -9.21 -5.60 1.98
N LEU A 145 -9.32 -6.94 2.05
CA LEU A 145 -9.48 -7.64 3.32
C LEU A 145 -8.19 -7.67 4.15
N ALA A 146 -7.02 -7.78 3.49
CA ALA A 146 -5.75 -7.86 4.18
C ALA A 146 -5.46 -6.61 5.05
N PRO A 147 -5.59 -5.36 4.56
CA PRO A 147 -5.42 -4.17 5.40
C PRO A 147 -6.50 -4.06 6.49
N ALA A 148 -7.69 -4.62 6.24
CA ALA A 148 -8.78 -4.62 7.20
C ALA A 148 -8.47 -5.48 8.43
N VAL A 149 -7.94 -6.68 8.20
CA VAL A 149 -7.63 -7.66 9.25
C VAL A 149 -6.24 -7.42 9.87
N GLY A 150 -5.31 -6.83 9.11
CA GLY A 150 -3.92 -6.69 9.52
C GLY A 150 -3.68 -6.06 10.89
N PRO A 151 -4.20 -4.86 11.17
CA PRO A 151 -4.00 -4.23 12.47
C PRO A 151 -4.56 -5.05 13.63
N THR A 152 -5.70 -5.73 13.43
CA THR A 152 -6.30 -6.63 14.43
C THR A 152 -5.42 -7.86 14.65
N TYR A 153 -4.98 -8.51 13.57
CA TYR A 153 -4.06 -9.64 13.64
C TYR A 153 -2.75 -9.22 14.34
N GLY A 154 -2.15 -8.13 13.93
CA GLY A 154 -0.92 -7.59 14.55
C GLY A 154 -1.10 -7.25 16.02
N GLY A 155 -2.19 -6.58 16.38
CA GLY A 155 -2.49 -6.18 17.76
C GLY A 155 -2.75 -7.36 18.70
N VAL A 156 -3.56 -8.33 18.24
CA VAL A 156 -3.86 -9.54 19.04
C VAL A 156 -2.62 -10.41 19.21
N ILE A 157 -1.93 -10.74 18.11
CA ILE A 157 -0.77 -11.61 18.17
C ILE A 157 0.38 -10.96 18.95
N SER A 158 0.70 -9.69 18.67
CA SER A 158 1.77 -9.01 19.41
C SER A 158 1.47 -8.84 20.91
N GLY A 159 0.20 -8.63 21.24
CA GLY A 159 -0.22 -8.48 22.63
C GLY A 159 -0.23 -9.78 23.44
N MET A 160 -0.43 -10.93 22.79
CA MET A 160 -0.51 -12.25 23.46
C MET A 160 0.80 -13.05 23.35
N LEU A 161 1.47 -13.03 22.21
CA LEU A 161 2.57 -13.92 21.89
C LEU A 161 3.86 -13.19 21.51
N GLY A 162 3.82 -11.85 21.40
CA GLY A 162 4.93 -11.04 20.94
C GLY A 162 4.95 -10.83 19.43
N TRP A 163 5.61 -9.75 19.01
CA TRP A 163 5.58 -9.29 17.60
C TRP A 163 6.21 -10.28 16.60
N LYS A 164 7.20 -11.07 17.01
CA LYS A 164 7.86 -12.08 16.15
C LYS A 164 6.89 -13.16 15.68
N MET A 165 5.88 -13.45 16.48
CA MET A 165 4.87 -14.45 16.14
C MET A 165 3.94 -14.02 15.00
N ILE A 166 3.86 -12.71 14.69
CA ILE A 166 3.16 -12.21 13.50
C ILE A 166 3.70 -12.88 12.24
N PHE A 167 5.01 -13.05 12.16
CA PHE A 167 5.71 -13.69 11.04
C PHE A 167 5.68 -15.21 11.15
N MET A 168 6.01 -15.74 12.32
CA MET A 168 6.18 -17.18 12.53
C MET A 168 4.89 -17.96 12.28
N LEU A 169 3.73 -17.43 12.65
CA LEU A 169 2.44 -18.10 12.43
C LEU A 169 2.03 -18.17 10.96
N LEU A 170 2.54 -17.28 10.11
CA LEU A 170 2.27 -17.31 8.68
C LEU A 170 3.24 -18.22 7.92
N ALA A 171 4.42 -18.52 8.44
CA ALA A 171 5.43 -19.32 7.77
C ALA A 171 4.92 -20.72 7.32
N PRO A 172 4.21 -21.50 8.16
CA PRO A 172 3.68 -22.81 7.73
C PRO A 172 2.67 -22.68 6.57
N ILE A 173 1.79 -21.68 6.61
CA ILE A 173 0.78 -21.43 5.57
C ILE A 173 1.48 -21.10 4.26
N LEU A 174 2.51 -20.26 4.30
CA LEU A 174 3.29 -19.87 3.14
C LEU A 174 4.08 -21.03 2.55
N ILE A 175 4.67 -21.88 3.38
CA ILE A 175 5.40 -23.08 2.94
C ILE A 175 4.44 -24.02 2.20
N ILE A 176 3.32 -24.37 2.80
CA ILE A 176 2.30 -25.23 2.18
C ILE A 176 1.79 -24.60 0.87
N SER A 177 1.48 -23.31 0.89
CA SER A 177 1.03 -22.56 -0.29
C SER A 177 2.07 -22.59 -1.41
N THR A 178 3.35 -22.46 -1.08
CA THR A 178 4.45 -22.52 -2.06
C THR A 178 4.49 -23.87 -2.77
N PHE A 179 4.43 -24.99 -2.03
CA PHE A 179 4.46 -26.33 -2.63
C PHE A 179 3.24 -26.58 -3.51
N ILE A 180 2.03 -26.18 -3.07
CA ILE A 180 0.81 -26.31 -3.87
C ILE A 180 0.92 -25.46 -5.15
N GLY A 181 1.42 -24.25 -5.07
CA GLY A 181 1.61 -23.37 -6.22
C GLY A 181 2.60 -23.91 -7.23
N LEU A 182 3.75 -24.42 -6.75
CA LEU A 182 4.75 -25.06 -7.60
C LEU A 182 4.22 -26.32 -8.30
N ALA A 183 3.32 -27.06 -7.68
CA ALA A 183 2.64 -28.21 -8.30
C ALA A 183 1.54 -27.81 -9.29
N SER A 184 1.04 -26.58 -9.21
CA SER A 184 -0.14 -26.09 -9.95
C SER A 184 0.21 -25.24 -11.16
N ILE A 185 1.35 -24.52 -11.12
CA ILE A 185 1.84 -23.67 -12.20
C ILE A 185 2.82 -24.47 -13.05
N PRO A 186 2.55 -24.70 -14.34
CA PRO A 186 3.40 -25.52 -15.20
C PRO A 186 4.75 -24.86 -15.49
N LYS A 187 5.78 -25.70 -15.72
CA LYS A 187 7.05 -25.23 -16.26
C LYS A 187 6.85 -24.83 -17.72
N ARG A 188 7.15 -23.58 -18.05
CA ARG A 188 7.16 -23.10 -19.44
C ARG A 188 8.51 -22.48 -19.73
N GLN A 189 9.01 -22.70 -20.93
CA GLN A 189 10.17 -21.96 -21.45
C GLN A 189 9.62 -20.68 -22.10
N VAL A 190 10.13 -19.56 -21.65
CA VAL A 190 9.85 -18.23 -22.24
C VAL A 190 11.17 -17.72 -22.79
N ARG A 191 11.14 -17.17 -24.01
CA ARG A 191 12.32 -16.49 -24.57
C ARG A 191 12.35 -15.08 -24.03
N ILE A 192 13.49 -14.66 -23.51
CA ILE A 192 13.75 -13.27 -23.12
C ILE A 192 13.86 -12.46 -24.42
N ASN A 193 12.90 -11.58 -24.66
CA ASN A 193 12.85 -10.76 -25.87
C ASN A 193 13.24 -9.30 -25.62
N ASP A 194 13.01 -8.80 -24.41
CA ASP A 194 13.21 -7.39 -24.08
C ASP A 194 14.47 -7.20 -23.21
N LYS A 195 15.14 -6.05 -23.37
CA LYS A 195 16.23 -5.64 -22.50
C LYS A 195 15.67 -4.82 -21.32
N LEU A 196 16.04 -5.19 -20.10
CA LEU A 196 15.74 -4.39 -18.93
C LEU A 196 16.62 -3.13 -18.91
N ASN A 197 15.99 -1.97 -18.79
CA ASN A 197 16.75 -0.74 -18.49
C ASN A 197 17.12 -0.72 -17.01
N PHE A 198 18.13 -1.54 -16.66
CA PHE A 198 18.58 -1.69 -15.28
C PHE A 198 19.07 -0.38 -14.65
N PRO A 199 19.83 0.50 -15.38
CA PRO A 199 20.19 1.81 -14.84
C PRO A 199 19.00 2.71 -14.52
N ALA A 200 17.95 2.71 -15.36
CA ALA A 200 16.73 3.46 -15.07
C ALA A 200 16.00 2.90 -13.84
N PHE A 201 15.91 1.57 -13.71
CA PHE A 201 15.35 0.91 -12.54
C PHE A 201 16.07 1.32 -11.24
N ILE A 202 17.40 1.26 -11.23
CA ILE A 202 18.21 1.64 -10.06
C ILE A 202 18.07 3.12 -9.73
N SER A 203 18.12 4.02 -10.74
CA SER A 203 17.98 5.45 -10.50
C SER A 203 16.60 5.83 -9.96
N LEU A 204 15.53 5.17 -10.42
CA LEU A 204 14.19 5.32 -9.85
C LEU A 204 14.17 4.89 -8.36
N GLY A 205 14.72 3.72 -8.05
CA GLY A 205 14.79 3.20 -6.69
C GLY A 205 15.57 4.12 -5.74
N ILE A 206 16.73 4.61 -6.17
CA ILE A 206 17.53 5.57 -5.39
C ILE A 206 16.74 6.88 -5.20
N GLY A 207 16.10 7.40 -6.24
CA GLY A 207 15.30 8.62 -6.16
C GLY A 207 14.17 8.51 -5.14
N LEU A 208 13.40 7.44 -5.18
CA LEU A 208 12.31 7.18 -4.25
C LEU A 208 12.83 6.99 -2.80
N ALA A 209 13.90 6.21 -2.61
CA ALA A 209 14.48 5.97 -1.29
C ALA A 209 15.06 7.24 -0.66
N THR A 210 15.82 8.02 -1.44
CA THR A 210 16.44 9.25 -0.93
C THR A 210 15.42 10.35 -0.68
N LEU A 211 14.30 10.38 -1.41
CA LEU A 211 13.19 11.29 -1.11
C LEU A 211 12.55 10.98 0.27
N LEU A 212 12.38 9.71 0.62
CA LEU A 212 11.89 9.33 1.96
C LEU A 212 12.93 9.63 3.06
N LEU A 213 14.22 9.39 2.77
CA LEU A 213 15.31 9.77 3.68
C LEU A 213 15.40 11.29 3.88
N ALA A 214 15.11 12.08 2.85
CA ALA A 214 15.07 13.54 2.96
C ALA A 214 14.02 14.01 3.98
N ILE A 215 12.88 13.33 4.05
CA ILE A 215 11.81 13.60 5.02
C ILE A 215 12.26 13.19 6.42
N GLU A 216 12.76 11.96 6.59
CA GLU A 216 13.18 11.44 7.90
C GLU A 216 14.32 12.24 8.51
N LYS A 217 15.35 12.53 7.72
CA LYS A 217 16.55 13.24 8.20
C LYS A 217 16.40 14.77 8.14
N MET A 218 15.31 15.30 7.58
CA MET A 218 15.13 16.74 7.31
C MET A 218 16.35 17.35 6.58
N SER A 219 16.90 16.63 5.60
CA SER A 219 18.19 16.92 4.99
C SER A 219 18.05 17.28 3.52
N ILE A 220 18.52 18.49 3.19
CA ILE A 220 18.60 19.00 1.82
C ILE A 220 19.52 18.13 0.93
N PHE A 221 20.54 17.49 1.53
CA PHE A 221 21.44 16.61 0.79
C PHE A 221 20.67 15.43 0.15
N TYR A 222 19.86 14.72 0.94
CA TYR A 222 19.05 13.61 0.40
C TYR A 222 18.01 14.08 -0.61
N LEU A 223 17.44 15.28 -0.44
CA LEU A 223 16.53 15.88 -1.41
C LEU A 223 17.23 16.15 -2.75
N LEU A 224 18.44 16.70 -2.71
CA LEU A 224 19.24 16.92 -3.93
C LEU A 224 19.60 15.61 -4.63
N VAL A 225 19.98 14.58 -3.86
CA VAL A 225 20.24 13.23 -4.42
C VAL A 225 18.98 12.66 -5.08
N ALA A 226 17.80 12.85 -4.47
CA ALA A 226 16.54 12.40 -5.06
C ALA A 226 16.26 13.12 -6.39
N ILE A 227 16.39 14.43 -6.43
CA ILE A 227 16.20 15.23 -7.67
C ILE A 227 17.15 14.78 -8.78
N VAL A 228 18.44 14.66 -8.47
CA VAL A 228 19.45 14.18 -9.44
C VAL A 228 19.11 12.78 -9.95
N SER A 229 18.71 11.88 -9.05
CA SER A 229 18.32 10.51 -9.41
C SER A 229 17.09 10.47 -10.33
N PHE A 230 16.07 11.30 -10.07
CA PHE A 230 14.90 11.40 -10.95
C PHE A 230 15.25 12.03 -12.31
N VAL A 231 16.16 12.99 -12.36
CA VAL A 231 16.67 13.55 -13.62
C VAL A 231 17.42 12.48 -14.41
N ILE A 232 18.31 11.72 -13.77
CA ILE A 232 19.00 10.59 -14.39
C ILE A 232 18.00 9.54 -14.89
N PHE A 233 17.02 9.17 -14.07
CA PHE A 233 15.93 8.26 -14.45
C PHE A 233 15.23 8.75 -15.72
N TYR A 234 14.84 10.01 -15.77
CA TYR A 234 14.15 10.57 -16.94
C TYR A 234 14.96 10.43 -18.23
N TYR A 235 16.25 10.76 -18.21
CA TYR A 235 17.13 10.62 -19.38
C TYR A 235 17.36 9.16 -19.78
N LEU A 236 17.60 8.28 -18.82
CA LEU A 236 17.78 6.85 -19.08
C LEU A 236 16.49 6.21 -19.60
N ASN A 237 15.34 6.56 -19.04
CA ASN A 237 14.03 6.07 -19.47
C ASN A 237 13.67 6.52 -20.88
N LYS A 238 14.18 7.69 -21.33
CA LYS A 238 14.00 8.17 -22.71
C LYS A 238 14.81 7.36 -23.72
N GLN A 239 15.96 6.80 -23.33
CA GLN A 239 16.81 5.98 -24.21
C GLN A 239 16.25 4.57 -24.40
N LEU A 240 15.82 3.94 -23.32
CA LEU A 240 15.18 2.64 -23.31
C LEU A 240 14.02 2.69 -22.31
N GLU A 241 12.79 2.62 -22.82
CA GLU A 241 11.58 2.79 -22.03
C GLU A 241 11.46 1.72 -20.95
N PHE A 242 11.48 2.15 -19.67
CA PHE A 242 11.20 1.31 -18.51
C PHE A 242 9.78 1.55 -18.00
N LEU A 243 9.35 2.83 -17.97
CA LEU A 243 8.00 3.27 -17.65
C LEU A 243 7.52 4.24 -18.72
N ASN A 244 6.31 4.04 -19.23
CA ASN A 244 5.71 4.92 -20.23
C ASN A 244 5.19 6.21 -19.60
N LEU A 245 6.05 7.22 -19.47
CA LEU A 245 5.69 8.50 -18.87
C LEU A 245 4.71 9.34 -19.73
N ASN A 246 4.39 8.91 -20.97
CA ASN A 246 3.43 9.62 -21.81
C ASN A 246 2.01 9.63 -21.24
N VAL A 247 1.68 8.72 -20.32
CA VAL A 247 0.39 8.73 -19.61
C VAL A 247 0.13 10.05 -18.86
N PHE A 248 1.18 10.75 -18.39
CA PHE A 248 1.07 12.04 -17.73
C PHE A 248 0.73 13.22 -18.67
N LYS A 249 0.78 13.01 -20.00
CA LYS A 249 0.31 14.02 -20.96
C LYS A 249 -1.21 14.20 -20.89
N ASP A 250 -1.93 13.17 -20.45
CA ASP A 250 -3.35 13.28 -20.14
C ASP A 250 -3.52 13.98 -18.77
N LYS A 251 -4.01 15.22 -18.81
CA LYS A 251 -4.21 16.04 -17.61
C LYS A 251 -5.32 15.49 -16.72
N ASP A 252 -6.35 14.90 -17.33
CA ASP A 252 -7.49 14.36 -16.59
C ASP A 252 -7.06 13.11 -15.83
N PHE A 253 -6.26 12.24 -16.46
CA PHE A 253 -5.61 11.12 -15.78
C PHE A 253 -4.73 11.59 -14.62
N SER A 254 -3.88 12.60 -14.84
CA SER A 254 -2.96 13.10 -13.80
C SER A 254 -3.68 13.67 -12.58
N ILE A 255 -4.78 14.39 -12.78
CA ILE A 255 -5.61 14.92 -11.67
C ILE A 255 -6.32 13.78 -10.92
N LEU A 256 -6.88 12.81 -11.65
CA LEU A 256 -7.52 11.64 -11.03
C LEU A 256 -6.50 10.76 -10.30
N LEU A 257 -5.32 10.59 -10.87
CA LEU A 257 -4.21 9.89 -10.21
C LEU A 257 -3.85 10.56 -8.87
N TYR A 258 -3.76 11.89 -8.81
CA TYR A 258 -3.56 12.59 -7.55
C TYR A 258 -4.67 12.26 -6.52
N GLY A 259 -5.92 12.18 -6.97
CA GLY A 259 -7.05 11.74 -6.13
C GLY A 259 -6.89 10.29 -5.62
N VAL A 260 -6.39 9.38 -6.48
CA VAL A 260 -6.05 8.00 -6.07
C VAL A 260 -4.98 8.00 -4.99
N LEU A 261 -3.93 8.80 -5.17
CA LEU A 261 -2.84 8.92 -4.18
C LEU A 261 -3.33 9.49 -2.86
N ALA A 262 -4.22 10.50 -2.89
CA ALA A 262 -4.83 11.07 -1.70
C ALA A 262 -5.63 10.02 -0.91
N PHE A 263 -6.45 9.19 -1.58
CA PHE A 263 -7.15 8.08 -0.93
C PHE A 263 -6.19 7.05 -0.33
N GLN A 264 -5.06 6.77 -0.98
CA GLN A 264 -4.05 5.83 -0.47
C GLN A 264 -3.31 6.37 0.75
N MET A 265 -3.07 7.68 0.81
CA MET A 265 -2.38 8.32 1.94
C MET A 265 -3.18 8.29 3.24
N ILE A 266 -4.52 8.34 3.18
CA ILE A 266 -5.40 8.33 4.36
C ILE A 266 -5.15 7.12 5.25
N PRO A 267 -5.35 5.85 4.78
CA PRO A 267 -5.27 4.69 5.64
C PRO A 267 -3.85 4.46 6.15
N LEU A 268 -2.81 4.78 5.37
CA LEU A 268 -1.42 4.55 5.76
C LEU A 268 -0.99 5.53 6.85
N ALA A 269 -1.34 6.82 6.74
CA ALA A 269 -1.10 7.80 7.78
C ALA A 269 -1.86 7.45 9.08
N LEU A 270 -3.15 7.11 8.99
CA LEU A 270 -3.96 6.76 10.16
C LEU A 270 -3.53 5.43 10.79
N SER A 271 -3.08 4.45 10.00
CA SER A 271 -2.56 3.17 10.52
C SER A 271 -1.28 3.34 11.34
N PHE A 272 -0.50 4.40 11.07
CA PHE A 272 0.61 4.81 11.92
C PHE A 272 0.10 5.60 13.14
N LEU A 273 -0.68 6.66 12.92
CA LEU A 273 -1.03 7.64 13.95
C LEU A 273 -1.93 7.07 15.05
N LEU A 274 -3.03 6.40 14.68
CA LEU A 274 -4.05 5.99 15.64
C LEU A 274 -3.55 4.92 16.62
N PRO A 275 -2.87 3.83 16.19
CA PRO A 275 -2.31 2.87 17.15
C PRO A 275 -1.26 3.48 18.08
N ASN A 276 -0.39 4.38 17.57
CA ASN A 276 0.59 5.07 18.39
C ASN A 276 -0.08 6.00 19.42
N LEU A 277 -1.08 6.79 19.01
CA LEU A 277 -1.86 7.64 19.90
C LEU A 277 -2.56 6.81 20.99
N LEU A 278 -3.22 5.72 20.62
CA LEU A 278 -3.93 4.83 21.55
C LEU A 278 -3.00 4.21 22.58
N GLN A 279 -1.80 3.78 22.16
CA GLN A 279 -0.87 3.12 23.06
C GLN A 279 -0.02 4.11 23.86
N LEU A 280 0.53 5.16 23.25
CA LEU A 280 1.46 6.09 23.91
C LEU A 280 0.77 7.18 24.73
N VAL A 281 -0.43 7.61 24.33
CA VAL A 281 -1.16 8.72 24.98
C VAL A 281 -2.34 8.23 25.81
N LEU A 282 -3.11 7.27 25.25
CA LEU A 282 -4.30 6.73 25.91
C LEU A 282 -4.02 5.44 26.69
N HIS A 283 -2.74 5.00 26.75
CA HIS A 283 -2.26 3.82 27.47
C HIS A 283 -3.07 2.53 27.21
N GLN A 284 -3.61 2.39 25.99
CA GLN A 284 -4.28 1.18 25.57
C GLN A 284 -3.28 0.08 25.21
N THR A 285 -3.70 -1.18 25.36
CA THR A 285 -2.87 -2.32 24.90
C THR A 285 -2.80 -2.39 23.38
N SER A 286 -1.78 -3.06 22.82
CA SER A 286 -1.69 -3.32 21.38
C SER A 286 -2.91 -4.06 20.83
N THR A 287 -3.46 -5.01 21.61
CA THR A 287 -4.70 -5.71 21.26
C THR A 287 -5.88 -4.74 21.09
N LYS A 288 -6.09 -3.82 22.03
CA LYS A 288 -7.17 -2.82 21.92
C LYS A 288 -6.94 -1.86 20.78
N ALA A 289 -5.69 -1.45 20.53
CA ALA A 289 -5.33 -0.60 19.40
C ALA A 289 -5.57 -1.30 18.05
N GLY A 290 -5.29 -2.58 17.95
CA GLY A 290 -5.60 -3.39 16.76
C GLY A 290 -7.10 -3.56 16.55
N LEU A 291 -7.84 -3.90 17.59
CA LEU A 291 -9.31 -4.05 17.53
C LEU A 291 -10.02 -2.72 17.21
N PHE A 292 -9.46 -1.58 17.62
CA PHE A 292 -9.96 -0.26 17.26
C PHE A 292 -10.02 -0.04 15.74
N MET A 293 -9.03 -0.56 14.99
CA MET A 293 -8.98 -0.38 13.54
C MET A 293 -10.00 -1.25 12.77
N PHE A 294 -10.52 -2.32 13.42
CA PHE A 294 -11.30 -3.36 12.76
C PHE A 294 -12.67 -2.91 12.23
N PRO A 295 -13.53 -2.17 12.98
CA PRO A 295 -14.86 -1.80 12.51
C PRO A 295 -14.83 -0.95 11.25
N GLY A 296 -13.93 0.05 11.20
CA GLY A 296 -13.77 0.89 10.03
C GLY A 296 -13.23 0.13 8.82
N ALA A 297 -12.30 -0.78 9.03
CA ALA A 297 -11.74 -1.60 7.97
C ALA A 297 -12.79 -2.55 7.36
N ILE A 298 -13.65 -3.16 8.19
CA ILE A 298 -14.80 -3.95 7.73
C ILE A 298 -15.75 -3.08 6.89
N ALA A 299 -16.03 -1.85 7.29
CA ALA A 299 -16.88 -0.96 6.53
C ALA A 299 -16.36 -0.74 5.10
N VAL A 300 -15.04 -0.59 4.90
CA VAL A 300 -14.44 -0.49 3.56
C VAL A 300 -14.74 -1.72 2.72
N VAL A 301 -14.55 -2.93 3.28
CA VAL A 301 -14.72 -4.20 2.57
C VAL A 301 -16.17 -4.37 2.09
N PHE A 302 -17.15 -4.06 2.94
CA PHE A 302 -18.57 -4.20 2.58
C PHE A 302 -19.07 -3.09 1.64
N LEU A 303 -18.53 -1.88 1.76
CA LEU A 303 -18.98 -0.76 0.94
C LEU A 303 -18.33 -0.72 -0.45
N SER A 304 -17.14 -1.31 -0.63
CA SER A 304 -16.45 -1.28 -1.92
C SER A 304 -17.23 -1.93 -3.08
N PRO A 305 -17.90 -3.10 -2.93
CA PRO A 305 -18.76 -3.63 -3.99
C PRO A 305 -19.97 -2.72 -4.28
N PHE A 306 -20.57 -2.14 -3.24
CA PHE A 306 -21.66 -1.18 -3.39
C PHE A 306 -21.23 0.10 -4.10
N ALA A 307 -19.98 0.53 -3.90
CA ALA A 307 -19.40 1.66 -4.61
C ALA A 307 -19.35 1.45 -6.12
N GLY A 308 -18.99 0.24 -6.58
CA GLY A 308 -19.04 -0.12 -8.01
C GLY A 308 -20.45 -0.01 -8.59
N TYR A 309 -21.46 -0.52 -7.88
CA TYR A 309 -22.87 -0.36 -8.28
C TYR A 309 -23.30 1.12 -8.39
N LEU A 310 -22.85 1.98 -7.46
CA LEU A 310 -23.11 3.40 -7.54
C LEU A 310 -22.42 4.06 -8.75
N LEU A 311 -21.21 3.66 -9.08
CA LEU A 311 -20.49 4.10 -10.28
C LEU A 311 -21.33 3.91 -11.55
N ASP A 312 -21.84 2.67 -11.71
CA ASP A 312 -22.63 2.30 -12.88
C ASP A 312 -23.97 3.04 -12.94
N LYS A 313 -24.60 3.30 -11.79
CA LYS A 313 -25.95 3.88 -11.73
C LYS A 313 -25.99 5.40 -11.81
N ILE A 314 -25.07 6.10 -11.17
CA ILE A 314 -25.11 7.57 -11.01
C ILE A 314 -23.86 8.29 -11.53
N GLY A 315 -22.98 7.56 -12.25
CA GLY A 315 -21.72 8.05 -12.81
C GLY A 315 -20.61 8.23 -11.78
N ALA A 316 -19.40 8.54 -12.25
CA ALA A 316 -18.19 8.52 -11.44
C ALA A 316 -18.13 9.66 -10.40
N PHE A 317 -18.53 10.88 -10.79
CA PHE A 317 -18.31 12.06 -9.98
C PHE A 317 -18.99 11.99 -8.60
N LYS A 318 -20.27 11.62 -8.57
CA LYS A 318 -21.06 11.65 -7.33
C LYS A 318 -20.52 10.69 -6.24
N PRO A 319 -20.30 9.39 -6.50
CA PRO A 319 -19.79 8.49 -5.46
C PRO A 319 -18.37 8.87 -5.01
N ILE A 320 -17.51 9.33 -5.93
CA ILE A 320 -16.16 9.79 -5.58
C ILE A 320 -16.25 11.03 -4.66
N MET A 321 -17.08 12.02 -4.99
CA MET A 321 -17.23 13.22 -4.17
C MET A 321 -17.86 12.92 -2.82
N ILE A 322 -18.87 12.07 -2.75
CA ILE A 322 -19.46 11.62 -1.48
C ILE A 322 -18.38 10.92 -0.64
N GLY A 323 -17.64 9.99 -1.23
CA GLY A 323 -16.61 9.24 -0.54
C GLY A 323 -15.49 10.12 0.03
N ILE A 324 -14.94 11.02 -0.80
CA ILE A 324 -13.83 11.89 -0.36
C ILE A 324 -14.32 12.95 0.66
N SER A 325 -15.56 13.44 0.54
CA SER A 325 -16.15 14.39 1.49
C SER A 325 -16.42 13.76 2.84
N LEU A 326 -16.96 12.53 2.89
CA LEU A 326 -17.13 11.77 4.13
C LEU A 326 -15.78 11.48 4.80
N SER A 327 -14.76 11.10 4.01
CA SER A 327 -13.40 10.92 4.52
C SER A 327 -12.85 12.22 5.11
N LEU A 328 -13.07 13.35 4.44
CA LEU A 328 -12.64 14.66 4.93
C LEU A 328 -13.32 15.02 6.27
N ILE A 329 -14.64 14.83 6.38
CA ILE A 329 -15.38 15.08 7.63
C ILE A 329 -14.83 14.20 8.76
N GLY A 330 -14.59 12.93 8.50
CA GLY A 330 -13.99 12.01 9.46
C GLY A 330 -12.59 12.44 9.91
N LEU A 331 -11.74 12.89 8.97
CA LEU A 331 -10.40 13.41 9.27
C LEU A 331 -10.44 14.68 10.10
N ILE A 332 -11.33 15.62 9.75
CA ILE A 332 -11.53 16.88 10.51
C ILE A 332 -11.99 16.56 11.93
N GLY A 333 -12.98 15.67 12.08
CA GLY A 333 -13.43 15.22 13.39
C GLY A 333 -12.30 14.55 14.19
N THR A 334 -11.51 13.68 13.55
CA THR A 334 -10.33 13.07 14.20
C THR A 334 -9.37 14.17 14.70
N ALA A 335 -9.00 15.14 13.86
CA ALA A 335 -8.07 16.21 14.23
C ALA A 335 -8.60 17.06 15.42
N ILE A 336 -9.89 17.39 15.42
CA ILE A 336 -10.52 18.22 16.46
C ILE A 336 -10.60 17.45 17.80
N PHE A 337 -10.94 16.16 17.76
CA PHE A 337 -11.23 15.39 18.97
C PHE A 337 -10.03 14.57 19.52
N ILE A 338 -8.87 14.57 18.88
CA ILE A 338 -7.63 14.00 19.46
C ILE A 338 -7.37 14.52 20.88
N PRO A 339 -7.46 15.85 21.18
CA PRO A 339 -7.24 16.36 22.53
C PRO A 339 -8.25 15.90 23.56
N ALA A 340 -9.48 15.53 23.15
CA ALA A 340 -10.51 15.01 24.05
C ALA A 340 -10.18 13.62 24.61
N LYS A 341 -9.19 12.91 24.02
CA LYS A 341 -8.70 11.59 24.48
C LYS A 341 -9.80 10.52 24.59
N SER A 342 -10.88 10.66 23.85
CA SER A 342 -12.00 9.72 23.87
C SER A 342 -11.85 8.67 22.78
N VAL A 343 -11.60 7.42 23.17
CA VAL A 343 -11.48 6.28 22.24
C VAL A 343 -12.74 6.12 21.39
N VAL A 344 -13.93 6.28 21.99
CA VAL A 344 -15.21 6.10 21.29
C VAL A 344 -15.41 7.16 20.22
N VAL A 345 -15.09 8.42 20.51
CA VAL A 345 -15.23 9.53 19.56
C VAL A 345 -14.24 9.37 18.39
N LEU A 346 -12.99 9.02 18.69
CA LEU A 346 -11.98 8.74 17.67
C LEU A 346 -12.38 7.56 16.79
N LEU A 347 -12.95 6.50 17.38
CA LEU A 347 -13.46 5.36 16.63
C LEU A 347 -14.59 5.75 15.68
N ALA A 348 -15.53 6.58 16.11
CA ALA A 348 -16.63 7.03 15.28
C ALA A 348 -16.12 7.81 14.04
N PHE A 349 -15.14 8.71 14.20
CA PHE A 349 -14.57 9.46 13.10
C PHE A 349 -13.64 8.60 12.21
N ASP A 350 -12.93 7.61 12.75
CA ASP A 350 -12.19 6.63 11.95
C ASP A 350 -13.13 5.79 11.07
N ILE A 351 -14.24 5.31 11.63
CA ILE A 351 -15.26 4.58 10.87
C ILE A 351 -15.84 5.47 9.77
N LEU A 352 -16.17 6.74 10.06
CA LEU A 352 -16.68 7.68 9.07
C LEU A 352 -15.69 7.92 7.93
N THR A 353 -14.40 8.10 8.27
CA THR A 353 -13.32 8.22 7.28
C THR A 353 -13.28 7.01 6.36
N LYS A 354 -13.34 5.81 6.92
CA LYS A 354 -13.25 4.55 6.18
C LYS A 354 -14.51 4.24 5.38
N ILE A 355 -15.70 4.63 5.85
CA ILE A 355 -16.93 4.60 5.05
C ILE A 355 -16.73 5.42 3.76
N GLY A 356 -16.21 6.64 3.88
CA GLY A 356 -15.89 7.47 2.73
C GLY A 356 -14.90 6.81 1.76
N MET A 357 -13.86 6.18 2.30
CA MET A 357 -12.90 5.43 1.48
C MET A 357 -13.55 4.24 0.75
N GLY A 358 -14.39 3.48 1.44
CA GLY A 358 -15.11 2.34 0.84
C GLY A 358 -15.98 2.75 -0.35
N ILE A 359 -16.56 3.94 -0.31
CA ILE A 359 -17.41 4.47 -1.41
C ILE A 359 -16.58 5.09 -2.53
N GLY A 360 -15.47 5.77 -2.22
CA GLY A 360 -14.77 6.63 -3.19
C GLY A 360 -13.53 6.02 -3.82
N ALA A 361 -12.73 5.23 -3.07
CA ALA A 361 -11.38 4.88 -3.49
C ALA A 361 -11.33 3.99 -4.75
N SER A 362 -12.11 2.91 -4.80
CA SER A 362 -12.15 2.02 -5.96
C SER A 362 -12.70 2.72 -7.22
N ASN A 363 -13.69 3.58 -7.05
CA ASN A 363 -14.27 4.37 -8.14
C ASN A 363 -13.26 5.39 -8.70
N MET A 364 -12.42 5.98 -7.83
CA MET A 364 -11.35 6.86 -8.26
C MET A 364 -10.31 6.14 -9.13
N VAL A 365 -9.87 4.94 -8.71
CA VAL A 365 -8.94 4.12 -9.49
C VAL A 365 -9.51 3.75 -10.86
N THR A 366 -10.74 3.24 -10.87
CA THR A 366 -11.43 2.87 -12.12
C THR A 366 -11.56 4.07 -13.05
N THR A 367 -12.01 5.22 -12.53
CA THR A 367 -12.20 6.43 -13.32
C THR A 367 -10.87 6.96 -13.87
N ALA A 368 -9.79 6.91 -13.09
CA ALA A 368 -8.47 7.33 -13.57
C ALA A 368 -8.01 6.48 -14.76
N LEU A 369 -8.11 5.15 -14.67
CA LEU A 369 -7.68 4.25 -15.73
C LEU A 369 -8.53 4.34 -17.00
N THR A 370 -9.82 4.68 -16.90
CA THR A 370 -10.71 4.85 -18.08
C THR A 370 -10.39 6.10 -18.90
N LYS A 371 -9.57 7.04 -18.40
CA LYS A 371 -9.09 8.20 -19.17
C LYS A 371 -7.97 7.85 -20.13
N LEU A 372 -7.28 6.75 -19.91
CA LEU A 372 -6.19 6.32 -20.76
C LEU A 372 -6.70 5.55 -21.99
N LYS A 373 -5.99 5.66 -23.10
CA LYS A 373 -6.23 4.83 -24.27
C LYS A 373 -5.97 3.35 -23.93
N PRO A 374 -6.66 2.40 -24.60
CA PRO A 374 -6.48 0.97 -24.34
C PRO A 374 -5.01 0.52 -24.38
N GLU A 375 -4.21 1.07 -25.30
CA GLU A 375 -2.80 0.75 -25.45
C GLU A 375 -1.94 1.23 -24.26
N GLN A 376 -2.39 2.26 -23.55
CA GLN A 376 -1.71 2.87 -22.40
C GLN A 376 -2.21 2.34 -21.05
N SER A 377 -3.30 1.56 -21.03
CA SER A 377 -3.94 1.12 -19.78
C SER A 377 -3.03 0.25 -18.91
N ALA A 378 -2.21 -0.62 -19.51
CA ALA A 378 -1.28 -1.47 -18.78
C ALA A 378 -0.16 -0.63 -18.12
N ASP A 379 0.40 0.31 -18.86
CA ASP A 379 1.45 1.23 -18.37
C ASP A 379 0.90 2.16 -17.29
N GLY A 380 -0.29 2.72 -17.53
CA GLY A 380 -0.99 3.57 -16.56
C GLY A 380 -1.29 2.85 -15.26
N ASN A 381 -1.72 1.59 -15.33
CA ASN A 381 -1.94 0.77 -14.13
C ASN A 381 -0.64 0.48 -13.38
N SER A 382 0.47 0.21 -14.09
CA SER A 382 1.78 0.01 -13.46
C SER A 382 2.26 1.26 -12.73
N ILE A 383 2.16 2.43 -13.37
CA ILE A 383 2.51 3.73 -12.77
C ILE A 383 1.60 4.03 -11.57
N LEU A 384 0.29 3.83 -11.71
CA LEU A 384 -0.68 4.05 -10.65
C LEU A 384 -0.35 3.20 -9.41
N ASN A 385 -0.12 1.89 -9.58
CA ASN A 385 0.22 1.01 -8.47
C ASN A 385 1.57 1.40 -7.83
N THR A 386 2.58 1.72 -8.63
CA THR A 386 3.88 2.19 -8.13
C THR A 386 3.72 3.43 -7.25
N LEU A 387 3.00 4.43 -7.77
CA LEU A 387 2.79 5.69 -7.07
C LEU A 387 1.86 5.53 -5.86
N GLN A 388 0.87 4.64 -5.89
CA GLN A 388 0.05 4.32 -4.71
C GLN A 388 0.91 3.77 -3.56
N GLN A 389 1.77 2.79 -3.84
CA GLN A 389 2.65 2.23 -2.81
C GLN A 389 3.61 3.27 -2.27
N PHE A 390 4.20 4.07 -3.16
CA PHE A 390 5.07 5.16 -2.75
C PHE A 390 4.31 6.24 -1.94
N ALA A 391 3.09 6.61 -2.34
CA ALA A 391 2.26 7.57 -1.60
C ALA A 391 1.93 7.08 -0.18
N GLY A 392 1.71 5.77 -0.02
CA GLY A 392 1.54 5.15 1.30
C GLY A 392 2.79 5.28 2.16
N ALA A 393 3.96 4.94 1.60
CA ALA A 393 5.25 5.10 2.27
C ALA A 393 5.52 6.58 2.64
N PHE A 394 5.26 7.49 1.71
CA PHE A 394 5.41 8.93 1.90
C PHE A 394 4.48 9.44 3.00
N ALA A 395 3.21 9.05 3.01
CA ALA A 395 2.25 9.46 4.03
C ALA A 395 2.67 9.00 5.43
N THR A 396 3.12 7.74 5.55
CA THR A 396 3.63 7.20 6.81
C THR A 396 4.88 7.93 7.27
N ALA A 397 5.83 8.20 6.37
CA ALA A 397 7.06 8.92 6.69
C ALA A 397 6.79 10.37 7.15
N VAL A 398 5.94 11.11 6.43
CA VAL A 398 5.57 12.48 6.81
C VAL A 398 4.80 12.50 8.13
N ALA A 399 3.81 11.60 8.31
CA ALA A 399 3.04 11.53 9.53
C ALA A 399 3.90 11.20 10.75
N SER A 400 4.84 10.25 10.60
CA SER A 400 5.75 9.87 11.69
C SER A 400 6.75 10.98 12.02
N GLN A 401 7.23 11.71 11.02
CA GLN A 401 8.15 12.84 11.25
C GLN A 401 7.44 13.99 11.96
N ILE A 402 6.25 14.37 11.53
CA ILE A 402 5.44 15.41 12.21
C ILE A 402 5.13 14.99 13.64
N PHE A 403 4.76 13.72 13.86
CA PHE A 403 4.52 13.17 15.18
C PHE A 403 5.76 13.25 16.08
N THR A 404 6.94 12.87 15.55
CA THR A 404 8.22 12.90 16.26
C THR A 404 8.63 14.33 16.62
N ILE A 405 8.50 15.29 15.68
CA ILE A 405 8.78 16.70 15.94
C ILE A 405 7.86 17.22 17.05
N GLY A 406 6.57 16.90 17.00
CA GLY A 406 5.64 17.26 18.06
C GLY A 406 6.08 16.74 19.43
N GLN A 407 6.48 15.47 19.53
CA GLN A 407 6.94 14.86 20.78
C GLN A 407 8.19 15.52 21.35
N VAL A 408 9.15 15.89 20.47
CA VAL A 408 10.42 16.52 20.91
C VAL A 408 10.24 17.98 21.27
N ALA A 409 9.46 18.73 20.48
CA ALA A 409 9.31 20.18 20.65
C ALA A 409 8.39 20.57 21.81
N ILE A 410 7.45 19.72 22.22
CA ILE A 410 6.41 20.07 23.20
C ILE A 410 6.31 18.99 24.30
N PRO A 411 6.95 19.20 25.47
CA PRO A 411 7.11 18.14 26.48
C PRO A 411 5.82 17.52 27.04
N LYS A 412 4.73 18.28 27.22
CA LYS A 412 3.52 17.79 27.89
C LYS A 412 2.44 17.24 26.96
N ASN A 413 2.30 17.76 25.73
CA ASN A 413 1.23 17.41 24.79
C ASN A 413 1.74 17.14 23.38
N GLY A 414 3.03 16.92 23.19
CA GLY A 414 3.67 16.84 21.90
C GLY A 414 3.13 15.71 21.00
N ALA A 415 2.84 14.56 21.56
CA ALA A 415 2.23 13.46 20.81
C ALA A 415 0.80 13.80 20.31
N ILE A 416 0.01 14.53 21.12
CA ILE A 416 -1.34 14.97 20.74
C ILE A 416 -1.24 16.00 19.61
N ILE A 417 -0.43 17.03 19.80
CA ILE A 417 -0.26 18.13 18.83
C ILE A 417 0.37 17.59 17.54
N GLY A 418 1.41 16.75 17.64
CA GLY A 418 2.02 16.09 16.48
C GLY A 418 1.00 15.25 15.71
N SER A 419 0.13 14.50 16.40
CA SER A 419 -0.94 13.74 15.74
C SER A 419 -1.93 14.66 15.02
N GLN A 420 -2.32 15.79 15.64
CA GLN A 420 -3.24 16.75 15.00
C GLN A 420 -2.62 17.33 13.72
N PHE A 421 -1.35 17.77 13.76
CA PHE A 421 -0.67 18.30 12.57
C PHE A 421 -0.48 17.25 11.49
N ALA A 422 -0.23 16.00 11.85
CA ALA A 422 -0.12 14.90 10.88
C ALA A 422 -1.48 14.62 10.20
N VAL A 423 -2.60 14.68 10.94
CA VAL A 423 -3.94 14.58 10.33
C VAL A 423 -4.24 15.81 9.47
N LEU A 424 -3.86 17.02 9.90
CA LEU A 424 -4.01 18.24 9.10
C LEU A 424 -3.26 18.17 7.77
N PHE A 425 -2.07 17.58 7.74
CA PHE A 425 -1.36 17.31 6.49
C PHE A 425 -2.21 16.47 5.53
N VAL A 426 -2.82 15.37 6.02
CA VAL A 426 -3.70 14.53 5.19
C VAL A 426 -4.95 15.29 4.75
N ILE A 427 -5.54 16.12 5.61
CA ILE A 427 -6.68 16.99 5.27
C ILE A 427 -6.33 17.90 4.09
N VAL A 428 -5.16 18.54 4.10
CA VAL A 428 -4.72 19.42 3.00
C VAL A 428 -4.61 18.63 1.70
N VAL A 429 -4.03 17.43 1.72
CA VAL A 429 -3.93 16.56 0.54
C VAL A 429 -5.32 16.23 -0.01
N VAL A 430 -6.27 15.89 0.87
CA VAL A 430 -7.64 15.54 0.49
C VAL A 430 -8.39 16.76 -0.08
N ILE A 431 -8.22 17.94 0.50
CA ILE A 431 -8.82 19.20 -0.02
C ILE A 431 -8.31 19.49 -1.43
N LEU A 432 -7.01 19.35 -1.69
CA LEU A 432 -6.45 19.54 -3.02
C LEU A 432 -7.02 18.52 -4.03
N ALA A 433 -7.28 17.29 -3.62
CA ALA A 433 -7.95 16.30 -4.46
C ALA A 433 -9.39 16.71 -4.79
N ILE A 434 -10.14 17.24 -3.82
CA ILE A 434 -11.50 17.76 -4.04
C ILE A 434 -11.48 18.94 -5.02
N VAL A 435 -10.51 19.85 -4.90
CA VAL A 435 -10.35 20.96 -5.84
C VAL A 435 -10.08 20.44 -7.26
N GLY A 436 -9.21 19.46 -7.42
CA GLY A 436 -8.95 18.81 -8.71
C GLY A 436 -10.21 18.18 -9.32
N LEU A 437 -10.99 17.43 -8.51
CA LEU A 437 -12.24 16.80 -8.96
C LEU A 437 -13.31 17.84 -9.38
N THR A 438 -13.44 18.91 -8.62
CA THR A 438 -14.39 19.99 -8.96
C THR A 438 -13.99 20.73 -10.23
N TYR A 439 -12.68 20.87 -10.48
CA TYR A 439 -12.17 21.41 -11.75
C TYR A 439 -12.51 20.48 -12.93
N LEU A 440 -12.30 19.16 -12.81
CA LEU A 440 -12.66 18.18 -13.85
C LEU A 440 -14.17 18.18 -14.13
N ARG A 441 -14.99 18.31 -13.10
CA ARG A 441 -16.46 18.43 -13.25
C ARG A 441 -16.86 19.65 -14.06
N LYS A 442 -16.25 20.81 -13.78
CA LYS A 442 -16.55 22.06 -14.55
C LYS A 442 -16.17 21.93 -16.03
N ARG A 443 -15.16 21.11 -16.35
CA ARG A 443 -14.75 20.80 -17.73
C ARG A 443 -15.56 19.69 -18.38
N GLN A 444 -16.57 19.14 -17.69
CA GLN A 444 -17.35 17.97 -18.15
C GLN A 444 -16.45 16.73 -18.46
N ALA A 445 -15.33 16.63 -17.77
CA ALA A 445 -14.40 15.53 -17.95
C ALA A 445 -14.79 14.28 -17.14
N ILE A 446 -15.62 14.44 -16.11
CA ILE A 446 -16.15 13.33 -15.27
C ILE A 446 -17.61 13.61 -14.86
#